data_c1bde95800a4d8db72c66d1b3279eb3f
#
_entry.id   c1bde95800a4d8db72c66d1b3279eb3f
#
_cell.length_a   1.000
_cell.length_b   1.000
_cell.length_c   1.000
_cell.angle_alpha   90.00
_cell.angle_beta   90.00
_cell.angle_gamma   90.00
#
_symmetry.space_group_name_H-M   'P 1'
#
loop_
_entity.id
_entity.type
_entity.pdbx_description
1 polymer ?
#
loop_
_entity_poly.entity_id
_entity_poly.type
_entity_poly.pdbx_seq_one_letter_code
_entity_poly.pdbx_strand_id
1 'polypeptide(L)'
;MARALAKKKNSEVAVMDEDMFAADAGIGVNDLGTDDLAIPFIKVLQKMSDELDDLDGAKAGDIYNTVTKEVAKGKDGVIVINCAYTLQHIEWEPRGTGTGAPHRIYGPGDELPQTERGDDNKDYVVDGNGRYLERTAQHYVLVVDKDGITQQALLPMKSTQFKKSKQWNSAMRAIKMKDRNGNLFTPPRFSHLWKLETVSEENKNGSWHGWQISKDSVVLD
;
A
#
# COMPACT_ATOMS: atom_id res chain seq x y z
N MET A 1 -27.92 -27.80 52.44
CA MET A 1 -28.64 -27.73 51.16
C MET A 1 -27.80 -26.91 50.20
N ALA A 2 -27.06 -27.55 49.31
CA ALA A 2 -26.21 -26.89 48.31
C ALA A 2 -27.02 -26.65 47.04
N ARG A 3 -27.10 -25.38 46.62
CA ARG A 3 -27.84 -24.93 45.46
C ARG A 3 -26.95 -25.09 44.22
N ALA A 4 -27.31 -26.03 43.35
CA ALA A 4 -26.60 -26.26 42.09
C ALA A 4 -26.76 -25.06 41.16
N LEU A 5 -25.65 -24.43 40.73
CA LEU A 5 -25.58 -23.42 39.70
C LEU A 5 -25.85 -24.08 38.34
N ALA A 6 -26.93 -23.69 37.69
CA ALA A 6 -27.25 -24.12 36.33
C ALA A 6 -26.18 -23.62 35.35
N LYS A 7 -25.51 -24.53 34.65
CA LYS A 7 -24.64 -24.22 33.48
C LYS A 7 -25.47 -23.53 32.39
N LYS A 8 -25.13 -22.30 32.07
CA LYS A 8 -25.60 -21.61 30.85
C LYS A 8 -25.24 -22.46 29.64
N LYS A 9 -26.26 -22.95 28.92
CA LYS A 9 -26.06 -23.50 27.56
C LYS A 9 -25.45 -22.41 26.68
N ASN A 10 -24.28 -22.68 26.12
CA ASN A 10 -23.78 -21.91 24.99
C ASN A 10 -24.83 -22.03 23.89
N SER A 11 -25.36 -20.92 23.41
CA SER A 11 -26.12 -20.89 22.16
C SER A 11 -25.14 -21.33 21.06
N GLU A 12 -25.35 -22.51 20.49
CA GLU A 12 -24.70 -22.90 19.24
C GLU A 12 -25.14 -21.89 18.21
N VAL A 13 -24.20 -21.05 17.79
CA VAL A 13 -24.34 -20.25 16.57
C VAL A 13 -24.40 -21.26 15.43
N ALA A 14 -25.52 -21.30 14.70
CA ALA A 14 -25.66 -22.16 13.53
C ALA A 14 -24.49 -21.83 12.58
N VAL A 15 -23.62 -22.79 12.34
CA VAL A 15 -22.58 -22.66 11.32
C VAL A 15 -23.30 -22.77 9.99
N MET A 16 -23.38 -21.66 9.26
CA MET A 16 -23.94 -21.65 7.90
C MET A 16 -22.97 -22.36 6.96
N ASP A 17 -23.52 -23.13 6.04
CA ASP A 17 -22.77 -23.85 5.02
C ASP A 17 -22.11 -22.85 4.05
N GLU A 18 -20.86 -23.09 3.66
CA GLU A 18 -20.13 -22.26 2.69
C GLU A 18 -20.87 -22.14 1.35
N ASP A 19 -21.58 -23.19 0.92
CA ASP A 19 -22.39 -23.19 -0.29
C ASP A 19 -23.57 -22.19 -0.21
N MET A 20 -24.12 -21.93 0.96
CA MET A 20 -25.15 -20.89 1.16
C MET A 20 -24.57 -19.49 0.93
N PHE A 21 -23.37 -19.23 1.45
CA PHE A 21 -22.71 -17.95 1.21
C PHE A 21 -22.33 -17.76 -0.26
N ALA A 22 -21.95 -18.83 -0.94
CA ALA A 22 -21.65 -18.78 -2.37
C ALA A 22 -22.90 -18.45 -3.21
N ALA A 23 -24.08 -18.95 -2.81
CA ALA A 23 -25.36 -18.66 -3.49
C ALA A 23 -25.76 -17.17 -3.33
N ASP A 24 -25.42 -16.56 -2.21
CA ASP A 24 -25.72 -15.16 -1.87
C ASP A 24 -24.51 -14.23 -2.10
N ALA A 25 -23.54 -14.65 -2.90
CA ALA A 25 -22.29 -13.91 -3.10
C ALA A 25 -22.54 -12.48 -3.58
N GLY A 26 -21.97 -11.52 -2.87
CA GLY A 26 -22.05 -10.09 -3.19
C GLY A 26 -23.31 -9.36 -2.70
N ILE A 27 -24.28 -10.04 -2.12
CA ILE A 27 -25.46 -9.37 -1.55
C ILE A 27 -25.03 -8.42 -0.43
N GLY A 28 -25.44 -7.15 -0.54
CA GLY A 28 -25.11 -6.09 0.41
C GLY A 28 -23.69 -5.51 0.29
N VAL A 29 -22.89 -6.01 -0.66
CA VAL A 29 -21.54 -5.49 -0.94
C VAL A 29 -21.46 -4.92 -2.36
N ASN A 30 -22.18 -5.51 -3.33
CA ASN A 30 -22.13 -5.08 -4.73
C ASN A 30 -22.76 -3.71 -4.98
N ASP A 31 -23.58 -3.21 -4.05
CA ASP A 31 -24.26 -1.92 -4.15
C ASP A 31 -23.40 -0.76 -3.60
N LEU A 32 -22.22 -1.05 -3.03
CA LEU A 32 -21.31 -0.03 -2.51
C LEU A 32 -20.65 0.73 -3.66
N GLY A 33 -20.73 2.07 -3.60
CA GLY A 33 -20.00 2.96 -4.49
C GLY A 33 -18.54 3.17 -4.05
N THR A 34 -17.75 3.80 -4.90
CA THR A 34 -16.35 4.15 -4.57
C THR A 34 -16.24 5.03 -3.34
N ASP A 35 -17.24 5.87 -3.08
CA ASP A 35 -17.27 6.81 -1.95
C ASP A 35 -17.59 6.12 -0.62
N ASP A 36 -18.12 4.89 -0.68
CA ASP A 36 -18.45 4.07 0.48
C ASP A 36 -17.26 3.20 0.93
N LEU A 37 -16.18 3.18 0.15
CA LEU A 37 -15.04 2.31 0.36
C LEU A 37 -13.79 3.09 0.78
N ALA A 38 -13.15 2.67 1.86
CA ALA A 38 -11.85 3.18 2.21
C ALA A 38 -10.78 2.61 1.25
N ILE A 39 -9.87 3.48 0.78
CA ILE A 39 -8.77 3.05 -0.07
C ILE A 39 -7.70 2.39 0.81
N PRO A 40 -7.40 1.09 0.63
CA PRO A 40 -6.36 0.43 1.39
C PRO A 40 -4.97 0.89 0.94
N PHE A 41 -4.13 1.25 1.90
CA PHE A 41 -2.71 1.50 1.67
C PHE A 41 -1.89 0.38 2.27
N ILE A 42 -0.83 -0.04 1.58
CA ILE A 42 0.25 -0.82 2.19
C ILE A 42 1.42 0.10 2.51
N LYS A 43 1.88 0.05 3.75
CA LYS A 43 3.00 0.88 4.22
C LYS A 43 3.96 0.10 5.09
N VAL A 44 5.19 0.58 5.18
CA VAL A 44 6.19 0.06 6.12
C VAL A 44 6.03 0.78 7.44
N LEU A 45 5.83 0.04 8.53
CA LEU A 45 5.81 0.60 9.87
C LEU A 45 7.20 1.15 10.23
N GLN A 46 7.24 2.38 10.69
CA GLN A 46 8.45 3.03 11.17
C GLN A 46 8.47 3.02 12.71
N LYS A 47 9.61 3.30 13.33
CA LYS A 47 9.73 3.37 14.80
C LYS A 47 8.76 4.34 15.47
N MET A 48 8.31 5.36 14.73
CA MET A 48 7.37 6.39 15.20
C MET A 48 6.00 6.25 14.55
N SER A 49 5.63 5.06 14.07
CA SER A 49 4.29 4.79 13.56
C SER A 49 3.34 4.57 14.72
N ASP A 50 2.30 5.39 14.82
CA ASP A 50 1.30 5.32 15.91
C ASP A 50 0.61 3.96 15.98
N GLU A 51 0.48 3.28 14.85
CA GLU A 51 -0.10 1.94 14.77
C GLU A 51 0.65 0.87 15.57
N LEU A 52 1.92 1.12 15.90
CA LEU A 52 2.69 0.17 16.73
C LEU A 52 2.16 0.07 18.17
N ASP A 53 1.48 1.12 18.65
CA ASP A 53 0.91 1.14 19.98
C ASP A 53 -0.37 0.27 20.07
N ASP A 54 -1.06 0.10 18.93
CA ASP A 54 -2.35 -0.61 18.83
C ASP A 54 -2.22 -2.04 18.29
N LEU A 55 -1.06 -2.41 17.71
CA LEU A 55 -0.88 -3.68 17.00
C LEU A 55 0.02 -4.65 17.76
N ASP A 56 -0.57 -5.60 18.47
CA ASP A 56 0.18 -6.63 19.21
C ASP A 56 1.17 -7.38 18.32
N GLY A 57 2.45 -7.37 18.73
CA GLY A 57 3.51 -8.09 18.05
C GLY A 57 4.01 -7.50 16.73
N ALA A 58 3.45 -6.35 16.31
CA ALA A 58 3.99 -5.59 15.18
C ALA A 58 5.29 -4.87 15.56
N LYS A 59 6.18 -4.68 14.60
CA LYS A 59 7.47 -4.02 14.79
C LYS A 59 7.77 -3.06 13.65
N ALA A 60 8.63 -2.09 13.91
CA ALA A 60 9.20 -1.27 12.86
C ALA A 60 9.85 -2.16 11.79
N GLY A 61 9.53 -1.90 10.54
CA GLY A 61 9.91 -2.72 9.40
C GLY A 61 8.85 -3.72 8.96
N ASP A 62 7.81 -3.99 9.73
CA ASP A 62 6.69 -4.81 9.26
C ASP A 62 5.84 -4.04 8.25
N ILE A 63 5.13 -4.76 7.39
CA ILE A 63 4.26 -4.23 6.35
C ILE A 63 2.82 -4.26 6.87
N TYR A 64 2.12 -3.15 6.72
CA TYR A 64 0.79 -2.94 7.28
C TYR A 64 -0.21 -2.50 6.22
N ASN A 65 -1.40 -3.12 6.22
CA ASN A 65 -2.54 -2.69 5.41
C ASN A 65 -3.46 -1.81 6.26
N THR A 66 -3.75 -0.59 5.81
CA THR A 66 -4.49 0.40 6.61
C THR A 66 -5.98 0.09 6.75
N VAL A 67 -6.56 -0.74 5.90
CA VAL A 67 -7.99 -1.12 5.93
C VAL A 67 -8.19 -2.47 6.62
N THR A 68 -7.52 -3.52 6.15
CA THR A 68 -7.67 -4.87 6.74
C THR A 68 -6.97 -5.01 8.08
N LYS A 69 -6.09 -4.07 8.43
CA LYS A 69 -5.25 -4.09 9.64
C LYS A 69 -4.26 -5.26 9.69
N GLU A 70 -4.11 -5.98 8.61
CA GLU A 70 -3.17 -7.09 8.51
C GLU A 70 -1.72 -6.60 8.55
N VAL A 71 -0.90 -7.38 9.26
CA VAL A 71 0.54 -7.14 9.41
C VAL A 71 1.31 -8.32 8.84
N ALA A 72 2.12 -8.06 7.81
CA ALA A 72 3.09 -9.02 7.30
C ALA A 72 4.50 -8.70 7.82
N LYS A 73 5.28 -9.73 8.15
CA LYS A 73 6.68 -9.52 8.57
C LYS A 73 7.50 -8.97 7.39
N GLY A 74 8.21 -7.88 7.63
CA GLY A 74 8.95 -7.20 6.58
C GLY A 74 9.98 -8.07 5.86
N LYS A 75 10.58 -9.05 6.55
CA LYS A 75 11.54 -10.02 5.98
C LYS A 75 10.86 -11.08 5.11
N ASP A 76 9.64 -11.48 5.47
CA ASP A 76 8.88 -12.44 4.68
C ASP A 76 8.31 -11.77 3.44
N GLY A 77 7.99 -10.47 3.56
CA GLY A 77 7.49 -9.64 2.49
C GLY A 77 6.04 -9.95 2.12
N VAL A 78 5.59 -9.29 1.06
CA VAL A 78 4.29 -9.54 0.41
C VAL A 78 4.49 -9.71 -1.09
N ILE A 79 3.67 -10.54 -1.71
CA ILE A 79 3.66 -10.71 -3.17
C ILE A 79 2.63 -9.75 -3.74
N VAL A 80 3.01 -9.04 -4.80
CA VAL A 80 2.12 -8.08 -5.46
C VAL A 80 2.17 -8.19 -6.98
N ILE A 81 1.05 -7.83 -7.61
CA ILE A 81 0.95 -7.51 -9.03
C ILE A 81 0.85 -6.00 -9.16
N ASN A 82 1.75 -5.37 -9.91
CA ASN A 82 1.69 -3.93 -10.13
C ASN A 82 0.79 -3.62 -11.33
N CYS A 83 -0.41 -3.12 -11.09
CA CYS A 83 -1.43 -2.93 -12.12
C CYS A 83 -1.32 -1.58 -12.82
N ALA A 84 -1.06 -0.51 -12.07
CA ALA A 84 -0.99 0.84 -12.61
C ALA A 84 -0.01 1.71 -11.81
N TYR A 85 0.32 2.85 -12.39
CA TYR A 85 1.23 3.85 -11.81
C TYR A 85 0.79 5.24 -12.20
N THR A 86 0.85 6.15 -11.24
CA THR A 86 0.74 7.58 -11.51
C THR A 86 1.74 8.35 -10.66
N LEU A 87 2.25 9.44 -11.21
CA LEU A 87 3.05 10.41 -10.48
C LEU A 87 2.14 11.53 -10.02
N GLN A 88 2.10 11.78 -8.73
CA GLN A 88 1.33 12.86 -8.14
C GLN A 88 2.24 13.83 -7.40
N HIS A 89 1.82 15.08 -7.33
CA HIS A 89 2.38 16.06 -6.41
C HIS A 89 1.30 16.36 -5.39
N ILE A 90 1.59 16.10 -4.12
CA ILE A 90 0.65 16.25 -3.02
C ILE A 90 1.05 17.49 -2.23
N GLU A 91 0.15 18.44 -2.13
CA GLU A 91 0.32 19.64 -1.31
C GLU A 91 -0.17 19.33 0.11
N TRP A 92 0.71 19.52 1.06
CA TRP A 92 0.47 19.26 2.46
C TRP A 92 0.45 20.54 3.27
N GLU A 93 -0.41 20.58 4.27
CA GLU A 93 -0.35 21.60 5.33
C GLU A 93 0.95 21.46 6.14
N PRO A 94 1.40 22.54 6.80
CA PRO A 94 2.51 22.47 7.74
C PRO A 94 2.27 21.38 8.80
N ARG A 95 3.32 20.67 9.17
CA ARG A 95 3.21 19.58 10.14
C ARG A 95 2.61 20.06 11.46
N GLY A 96 1.55 19.39 11.93
CA GLY A 96 0.85 19.71 13.18
C GLY A 96 -0.26 20.76 13.04
N THR A 97 -0.55 21.28 11.84
CA THR A 97 -1.61 22.29 11.63
C THR A 97 -2.82 21.75 10.87
N GLY A 98 -2.67 20.66 10.14
CA GLY A 98 -3.75 20.08 9.32
C GLY A 98 -4.43 18.88 9.97
N THR A 99 -5.47 18.38 9.31
CA THR A 99 -6.22 17.17 9.69
C THR A 99 -5.50 15.87 9.32
N GLY A 100 -4.32 15.94 8.69
CA GLY A 100 -3.62 14.81 8.10
C GLY A 100 -4.05 14.50 6.66
N ALA A 101 -5.11 15.13 6.17
CA ALA A 101 -5.50 15.05 4.76
C ALA A 101 -4.63 15.99 3.90
N PRO A 102 -4.38 15.65 2.62
CA PRO A 102 -3.70 16.54 1.70
C PRO A 102 -4.56 17.80 1.45
N HIS A 103 -3.89 18.96 1.34
CA HIS A 103 -4.55 20.21 0.94
C HIS A 103 -5.05 20.11 -0.52
N ARG A 104 -4.17 19.58 -1.40
CA ARG A 104 -4.50 19.34 -2.81
C ARG A 104 -3.62 18.23 -3.39
N ILE A 105 -4.18 17.51 -4.35
CA ILE A 105 -3.46 16.48 -5.13
C ILE A 105 -3.43 16.95 -6.58
N TYR A 106 -2.23 17.01 -7.15
CA TYR A 106 -2.00 17.32 -8.55
C TYR A 106 -1.60 16.04 -9.29
N GLY A 107 -2.36 15.72 -10.33
CA GLY A 107 -2.10 14.60 -11.22
C GLY A 107 -1.13 14.94 -12.36
N PRO A 108 -0.87 13.98 -13.26
CA PRO A 108 -0.10 14.24 -14.46
C PRO A 108 -0.81 15.27 -15.37
N GLY A 109 -0.10 16.36 -15.69
CA GLY A 109 -0.61 17.43 -16.55
C GLY A 109 -1.27 18.60 -15.82
N ASP A 110 -1.46 18.49 -14.51
CA ASP A 110 -1.94 19.64 -13.72
C ASP A 110 -0.82 20.69 -13.59
N GLU A 111 -1.22 21.95 -13.60
CA GLU A 111 -0.32 23.06 -13.34
C GLU A 111 0.05 23.07 -11.84
N LEU A 112 1.34 23.04 -11.56
CA LEU A 112 1.87 23.08 -10.20
C LEU A 112 2.04 24.52 -9.71
N PRO A 113 1.82 24.79 -8.42
CA PRO A 113 2.14 26.08 -7.84
C PRO A 113 3.65 26.34 -7.87
N GLN A 114 4.01 27.60 -7.86
CA GLN A 114 5.41 27.99 -7.71
C GLN A 114 5.93 27.56 -6.34
N THR A 115 7.15 27.00 -6.29
CA THR A 115 7.75 26.53 -5.05
C THR A 115 9.17 27.05 -4.87
N GLU A 116 9.58 27.16 -3.62
CA GLU A 116 10.94 27.43 -3.20
C GLU A 116 11.48 26.25 -2.36
N ARG A 117 12.74 25.90 -2.59
CA ARG A 117 13.40 24.80 -1.87
C ARG A 117 13.86 25.26 -0.48
N GLY A 118 13.34 24.62 0.57
CA GLY A 118 13.77 24.83 1.95
C GLY A 118 15.04 24.05 2.33
N ASP A 119 15.67 24.43 3.43
CA ASP A 119 16.87 23.78 3.97
C ASP A 119 16.62 22.33 4.40
N ASP A 120 15.37 21.99 4.71
CA ASP A 120 14.90 20.63 5.05
C ASP A 120 14.64 19.77 3.81
N ASN A 121 14.99 20.26 2.62
CA ASN A 121 14.76 19.61 1.32
C ASN A 121 13.29 19.43 0.92
N LYS A 122 12.37 20.24 1.46
CA LYS A 122 10.99 20.32 0.97
C LYS A 122 10.83 21.47 -0.02
N ASP A 123 9.88 21.31 -0.92
CA ASP A 123 9.50 22.31 -1.91
C ASP A 123 8.28 23.08 -1.35
N TYR A 124 8.51 24.24 -0.72
CA TYR A 124 7.48 25.07 -0.13
C TYR A 124 6.74 25.87 -1.18
N VAL A 125 5.42 25.91 -1.09
CA VAL A 125 4.57 26.69 -2.00
C VAL A 125 4.74 28.17 -1.67
N VAL A 126 5.05 28.98 -2.67
CA VAL A 126 5.14 30.44 -2.53
C VAL A 126 3.77 30.96 -2.11
N ASP A 127 3.74 31.84 -1.10
CA ASP A 127 2.50 32.35 -0.48
C ASP A 127 1.55 31.27 0.07
N GLY A 128 2.05 30.05 0.25
CA GLY A 128 1.28 28.90 0.73
C GLY A 128 1.21 28.75 2.24
N ASN A 129 1.60 29.76 3.04
CA ASN A 129 1.57 29.71 4.51
C ASN A 129 2.29 28.49 5.10
N GLY A 130 3.43 28.10 4.51
CA GLY A 130 4.24 26.96 4.93
C GLY A 130 3.78 25.61 4.38
N ARG A 131 2.80 25.59 3.48
CA ARG A 131 2.45 24.38 2.72
C ARG A 131 3.59 23.96 1.82
N TYR A 132 3.71 22.66 1.59
CA TYR A 132 4.78 22.12 0.76
C TYR A 132 4.28 21.03 -0.19
N LEU A 133 4.94 20.92 -1.36
CA LEU A 133 4.69 19.86 -2.32
C LEU A 133 5.58 18.65 -2.04
N GLU A 134 4.96 17.48 -2.03
CA GLU A 134 5.65 16.20 -1.95
C GLU A 134 5.37 15.37 -3.21
N ARG A 135 6.44 15.06 -3.94
CA ARG A 135 6.32 14.20 -5.11
C ARG A 135 6.16 12.74 -4.69
N THR A 136 5.03 12.14 -5.05
CA THR A 136 4.65 10.79 -4.66
C THR A 136 4.39 9.92 -5.89
N ALA A 137 5.09 8.81 -5.98
CA ALA A 137 4.85 7.75 -6.95
C ALA A 137 3.77 6.81 -6.38
N GLN A 138 2.57 6.85 -6.95
CA GLN A 138 1.48 5.97 -6.57
C GLN A 138 1.50 4.71 -7.44
N HIS A 139 1.68 3.56 -6.81
CA HIS A 139 1.52 2.26 -7.44
C HIS A 139 0.18 1.66 -7.00
N TYR A 140 -0.63 1.25 -7.96
CA TYR A 140 -1.86 0.50 -7.74
C TYR A 140 -1.50 -0.97 -7.85
N VAL A 141 -1.66 -1.71 -6.76
CA VAL A 141 -1.22 -3.09 -6.68
C VAL A 141 -2.34 -4.02 -6.26
N LEU A 142 -2.27 -5.28 -6.67
CA LEU A 142 -2.99 -6.37 -6.05
C LEU A 142 -2.00 -7.08 -5.13
N VAL A 143 -2.30 -7.13 -3.85
CA VAL A 143 -1.58 -7.97 -2.89
C VAL A 143 -2.11 -9.38 -3.02
N VAL A 144 -1.24 -10.34 -3.23
CA VAL A 144 -1.60 -11.75 -3.43
C VAL A 144 -1.26 -12.52 -2.16
N ASP A 145 -2.23 -13.20 -1.59
CA ASP A 145 -2.00 -14.07 -0.43
C ASP A 145 -1.50 -15.46 -0.86
N LYS A 146 -1.26 -16.31 0.14
CA LYS A 146 -0.79 -17.70 -0.05
C LYS A 146 -1.77 -18.60 -0.82
N ASP A 147 -3.05 -18.26 -0.82
CA ASP A 147 -4.14 -19.01 -1.47
C ASP A 147 -4.46 -18.44 -2.86
N GLY A 148 -3.71 -17.40 -3.30
CA GLY A 148 -3.88 -16.73 -4.58
C GLY A 148 -5.00 -15.69 -4.60
N ILE A 149 -5.61 -15.40 -3.44
CA ILE A 149 -6.64 -14.38 -3.33
C ILE A 149 -5.98 -13.00 -3.39
N THR A 150 -6.59 -12.08 -4.12
CA THR A 150 -6.02 -10.76 -4.34
C THR A 150 -6.82 -9.67 -3.63
N GLN A 151 -6.09 -8.71 -3.05
CA GLN A 151 -6.65 -7.50 -2.46
C GLN A 151 -6.05 -6.26 -3.13
N GLN A 152 -6.91 -5.31 -3.51
CA GLN A 152 -6.45 -4.04 -4.06
C GLN A 152 -5.79 -3.19 -2.97
N ALA A 153 -4.68 -2.53 -3.32
CA ALA A 153 -4.04 -1.58 -2.42
C ALA A 153 -3.28 -0.49 -3.18
N LEU A 154 -3.10 0.64 -2.52
CA LEU A 154 -2.18 1.70 -2.94
C LEU A 154 -0.84 1.54 -2.22
N LEU A 155 0.23 1.74 -2.97
CA LEU A 155 1.59 1.76 -2.47
C LEU A 155 2.24 3.11 -2.83
N PRO A 156 2.15 4.11 -1.94
CA PRO A 156 2.80 5.39 -2.16
C PRO A 156 4.31 5.29 -1.88
N MET A 157 5.12 5.70 -2.84
CA MET A 157 6.56 5.81 -2.70
C MET A 157 7.01 7.25 -2.85
N LYS A 158 7.43 7.84 -1.75
CA LYS A 158 7.83 9.24 -1.66
C LYS A 158 9.22 9.39 -1.03
N SER A 159 9.80 10.57 -1.06
CA SER A 159 11.09 10.88 -0.43
C SER A 159 12.17 9.85 -0.83
N THR A 160 12.80 9.17 0.12
CA THR A 160 13.85 8.16 -0.11
C THR A 160 13.37 6.97 -0.95
N GLN A 161 12.09 6.62 -0.83
CA GLN A 161 11.48 5.49 -1.56
C GLN A 161 11.20 5.83 -3.03
N PHE A 162 11.16 7.11 -3.40
CA PHE A 162 10.93 7.53 -4.78
C PHE A 162 11.99 6.99 -5.75
N LYS A 163 13.24 6.89 -5.32
CA LYS A 163 14.31 6.26 -6.10
C LYS A 163 14.00 4.79 -6.40
N LYS A 164 13.45 4.06 -5.43
CA LYS A 164 13.08 2.65 -5.59
C LYS A 164 11.90 2.46 -6.54
N SER A 165 10.92 3.35 -6.49
CA SER A 165 9.85 3.40 -7.49
C SER A 165 10.40 3.56 -8.91
N LYS A 166 11.36 4.48 -9.12
CA LYS A 166 12.01 4.65 -10.44
C LYS A 166 12.74 3.37 -10.88
N GLN A 167 13.47 2.73 -9.97
CA GLN A 167 14.17 1.48 -10.26
C GLN A 167 13.18 0.37 -10.64
N TRP A 168 12.06 0.25 -9.92
CA TRP A 168 11.01 -0.72 -10.21
C TRP A 168 10.38 -0.48 -11.58
N ASN A 169 10.02 0.77 -11.89
CA ASN A 169 9.51 1.14 -13.22
C ASN A 169 10.51 0.80 -14.33
N SER A 170 11.80 1.06 -14.12
CA SER A 170 12.85 0.72 -15.09
C SER A 170 13.01 -0.79 -15.25
N ALA A 171 12.96 -1.55 -14.15
CA ALA A 171 13.02 -3.01 -14.18
C ALA A 171 11.86 -3.60 -14.99
N MET A 172 10.63 -3.14 -14.74
CA MET A 172 9.46 -3.59 -15.53
C MET A 172 9.61 -3.26 -17.02
N ARG A 173 10.07 -2.06 -17.36
CA ARG A 173 10.27 -1.64 -18.76
C ARG A 173 11.37 -2.44 -19.47
N ALA A 174 12.37 -2.92 -18.73
CA ALA A 174 13.47 -3.72 -19.26
C ALA A 174 13.08 -5.17 -19.58
N ILE A 175 11.97 -5.67 -19.01
CA ILE A 175 11.51 -7.03 -19.27
C ILE A 175 11.10 -7.16 -20.74
N LYS A 176 11.57 -8.23 -21.37
CA LYS A 176 11.17 -8.63 -22.72
C LYS A 176 10.64 -10.06 -22.68
N MET A 177 9.56 -10.27 -23.37
CA MET A 177 8.96 -11.59 -23.60
C MET A 177 8.92 -11.86 -25.09
N LYS A 178 8.75 -13.12 -25.48
CA LYS A 178 8.55 -13.54 -26.88
C LYS A 178 7.10 -13.93 -27.07
N ASP A 179 6.51 -13.49 -28.17
CA ASP A 179 5.21 -13.97 -28.60
C ASP A 179 5.33 -15.39 -29.23
N ARG A 180 4.21 -15.94 -29.68
CA ARG A 180 4.18 -17.27 -30.34
C ARG A 180 4.98 -17.32 -31.64
N ASN A 181 5.25 -16.17 -32.27
CA ASN A 181 6.03 -16.05 -33.49
C ASN A 181 7.52 -15.76 -33.22
N GLY A 182 7.91 -15.66 -31.93
CA GLY A 182 9.29 -15.36 -31.54
C GLY A 182 9.63 -13.88 -31.49
N ASN A 183 8.67 -12.97 -31.76
CA ASN A 183 8.91 -11.52 -31.71
C ASN A 183 9.03 -11.04 -30.26
N LEU A 184 10.02 -10.18 -30.03
CA LEU A 184 10.21 -9.57 -28.70
C LEU A 184 9.20 -8.44 -28.47
N PHE A 185 8.58 -8.45 -27.30
CA PHE A 185 7.72 -7.36 -26.85
C PHE A 185 7.98 -7.01 -25.38
N THR A 186 7.58 -5.82 -24.97
CA THR A 186 7.57 -5.43 -23.55
C THR A 186 6.20 -5.79 -23.00
N PRO A 187 6.13 -6.71 -22.02
CA PRO A 187 4.85 -7.11 -21.45
C PRO A 187 4.21 -5.98 -20.63
N PRO A 188 2.90 -6.03 -20.41
CA PRO A 188 2.22 -5.06 -19.57
C PRO A 188 2.72 -5.12 -18.13
N ARG A 189 2.50 -4.05 -17.39
CA ARG A 189 2.95 -3.88 -16.01
C ARG A 189 2.54 -5.01 -15.08
N PHE A 190 1.34 -5.55 -15.27
CA PHE A 190 0.74 -6.62 -14.47
C PHE A 190 1.17 -8.04 -14.85
N SER A 191 2.15 -8.19 -15.73
CA SER A 191 2.58 -9.50 -16.24
C SER A 191 3.42 -10.33 -15.27
N HIS A 192 3.90 -9.73 -14.18
CA HIS A 192 4.81 -10.40 -13.25
C HIS A 192 4.38 -10.16 -11.81
N LEU A 193 4.61 -11.18 -11.00
CA LEU A 193 4.61 -11.08 -9.56
C LEU A 193 5.91 -10.40 -9.09
N TRP A 194 5.77 -9.59 -8.05
CA TRP A 194 6.88 -8.92 -7.42
C TRP A 194 6.83 -9.15 -5.93
N LYS A 195 7.97 -9.44 -5.33
CA LYS A 195 8.11 -9.53 -3.89
C LYS A 195 8.53 -8.18 -3.34
N LEU A 196 7.78 -7.68 -2.37
CA LEU A 196 8.09 -6.48 -1.61
C LEU A 196 8.50 -6.89 -0.20
N GLU A 197 9.76 -6.69 0.12
CA GLU A 197 10.33 -6.90 1.45
C GLU A 197 10.72 -5.54 2.04
N THR A 198 11.09 -5.52 3.31
CA THR A 198 11.61 -4.31 3.94
C THR A 198 13.04 -4.48 4.41
N VAL A 199 13.81 -3.41 4.30
CA VAL A 199 15.20 -3.35 4.77
C VAL A 199 15.41 -2.12 5.62
N SER A 200 16.27 -2.24 6.63
CA SER A 200 16.73 -1.07 7.39
C SER A 200 17.69 -0.26 6.53
N GLU A 201 17.48 1.04 6.49
CA GLU A 201 18.29 2.03 5.80
C GLU A 201 18.70 3.12 6.78
N GLU A 202 19.84 3.74 6.54
CA GLU A 202 20.35 4.83 7.37
C GLU A 202 21.08 5.88 6.54
N ASN A 203 21.12 7.08 7.05
CA ASN A 203 21.99 8.15 6.59
C ASN A 203 22.34 9.08 7.79
N LYS A 204 23.04 10.17 7.52
CA LYS A 204 23.40 11.16 8.55
C LYS A 204 22.22 11.76 9.33
N ASN A 205 21.00 11.66 8.81
CA ASN A 205 19.79 12.24 9.41
C ASN A 205 18.97 11.20 10.23
N GLY A 206 19.35 9.92 10.21
CA GLY A 206 18.68 8.88 10.98
C GLY A 206 18.53 7.56 10.23
N SER A 207 17.78 6.64 10.84
CA SER A 207 17.48 5.32 10.30
C SER A 207 15.98 5.14 10.07
N TRP A 208 15.63 4.40 9.03
CA TRP A 208 14.25 4.06 8.68
C TRP A 208 14.20 2.68 8.04
N HIS A 209 12.99 2.18 7.81
CA HIS A 209 12.77 0.98 7.00
C HIS A 209 12.23 1.36 5.63
N GLY A 210 12.82 0.83 4.59
CA GLY A 210 12.45 1.07 3.21
C GLY A 210 12.11 -0.22 2.47
N TRP A 211 11.49 -0.09 1.30
CA TRP A 211 11.16 -1.22 0.45
C TRP A 211 12.40 -1.81 -0.23
N GLN A 212 12.44 -3.11 -0.30
CA GLN A 212 13.26 -3.89 -1.22
C GLN A 212 12.32 -4.61 -2.18
N ILE A 213 12.56 -4.44 -3.49
CA ILE A 213 11.65 -4.93 -4.53
C ILE A 213 12.43 -5.89 -5.41
N SER A 214 11.94 -7.10 -5.55
CA SER A 214 12.50 -8.12 -6.42
C SER A 214 11.44 -8.70 -7.33
N LYS A 215 11.85 -9.06 -8.56
CA LYS A 215 10.97 -9.79 -9.47
C LYS A 215 10.83 -11.22 -8.98
N ASP A 216 9.62 -11.71 -8.92
CA ASP A 216 9.30 -13.09 -8.60
C ASP A 216 9.07 -13.89 -9.89
N SER A 217 7.84 -14.21 -10.23
CA SER A 217 7.46 -15.06 -11.34
C SER A 217 6.56 -14.33 -12.36
N VAL A 218 6.22 -14.99 -13.44
CA VAL A 218 5.18 -14.52 -14.38
C VAL A 218 3.81 -14.83 -13.77
N VAL A 219 2.85 -13.93 -13.94
CA VAL A 219 1.49 -14.06 -13.36
C VAL A 219 0.72 -15.24 -13.97
N LEU A 220 1.10 -15.69 -15.16
CA LEU A 220 0.33 -16.69 -15.91
C LEU A 220 1.17 -17.91 -16.31
N ASP A 221 0.55 -19.04 -16.16
CA ASP A 221 0.65 -20.16 -17.08
C ASP A 221 -0.47 -20.10 -18.14
#